data_a3ea37a0c8eb0583750abc55b209ece9
#
_entry.id   a3ea37a0c8eb0583750abc55b209ece9
#
_cell.length_a   1.000
_cell.length_b   1.000
_cell.length_c   1.000
_cell.angle_alpha   90.00
_cell.angle_beta   90.00
_cell.angle_gamma   90.00
#
_symmetry.space_group_name_H-M   'P 1'
#
loop_
_entity.id
_entity.type
_entity.pdbx_description
1 polymer ?
#
loop_
_entity_poly.entity_id
_entity_poly.type
_entity_poly.pdbx_seq_one_letter_code
_entity_poly.pdbx_strand_id
1 'polypeptide(L)'
;SIAVTERRKEIGILRALGATRGQIRNLFLSEGAAAGLLGSLAGVSAGILIAKGLSRYVSGLLVDIYSVGERSDEITVEPGLLAWALAIGVSTSILASFLPARSAARVDPVQALQKGGVQVLSAGENRIRRWLAVSLVAVCVACVTLGRSRPVFYAGFLSVIAASLLLTQSLSLRMARVLRPVLQWIRPIEGALAADSLIQAPRRMSATVTALMMSLAMVIALNGLAIASYDSIVEWLDSTFNPDLFVNTNQTLGARSFHFPAVIGEQLAGIDGIATVQGVRTLRVTFRGTPVLLVSGDLRSIARHTVNPRTVAGDYQEMHRLAGEGKGAIVAENLAMLHNLGLGHEVEIAAPGGALRLPVVGILRDFSDQQGTVFIDRSIYLKYWNDSTVDIFRIYLSKGTSAEVVKRRIQERFAGERRLFVLLNTEIKDYVLRLTDQWFAMTHVQTAVAVLVAILGIVNTLTVSISDRRREIGVLRAVGALSAQVRRTIWMEALAVAFIGLVLGLLLGAVNLYYQLDIVQRDISGLVVAYRFPFMASLWLVPVMLGSAFLAALWPGEAAVRSGLVEALEYE
;
A
#
# COMPACT_ATOMS: atom_id res chain seq x y z
N SER A 1 -25.65 9.92 -12.63
CA SER A 1 -27.09 9.68 -12.53
C SER A 1 -27.79 10.69 -11.62
N ILE A 2 -27.17 11.23 -10.58
CA ILE A 2 -27.76 12.25 -9.71
C ILE A 2 -28.06 13.51 -10.52
N ALA A 3 -27.08 14.03 -11.27
CA ALA A 3 -27.27 15.19 -12.16
C ALA A 3 -28.38 14.99 -13.19
N VAL A 4 -28.60 13.75 -13.67
CA VAL A 4 -29.71 13.44 -14.58
C VAL A 4 -31.04 13.47 -13.87
N THR A 5 -31.10 13.04 -12.60
CA THR A 5 -32.33 13.02 -11.81
C THR A 5 -32.75 14.45 -11.42
N GLU A 6 -31.79 15.27 -10.99
CA GLU A 6 -32.03 16.69 -10.65
C GLU A 6 -32.45 17.51 -11.86
N ARG A 7 -31.85 17.26 -13.03
CA ARG A 7 -32.16 17.98 -14.28
C ARG A 7 -33.21 17.27 -15.14
N ARG A 8 -33.94 16.30 -14.59
CA ARG A 8 -34.96 15.54 -15.37
C ARG A 8 -36.04 16.42 -15.96
N LYS A 9 -36.48 17.43 -15.20
CA LYS A 9 -37.47 18.45 -15.65
C LYS A 9 -36.89 19.31 -16.76
N GLU A 10 -35.63 19.78 -16.63
CA GLU A 10 -34.94 20.55 -17.68
C GLU A 10 -34.75 19.73 -18.96
N ILE A 11 -34.34 18.45 -18.82
CA ILE A 11 -34.24 17.53 -19.95
C ILE A 11 -35.60 17.34 -20.63
N GLY A 12 -36.64 17.19 -19.83
CA GLY A 12 -38.01 17.08 -20.33
C GLY A 12 -38.43 18.31 -21.14
N ILE A 13 -38.17 19.52 -20.63
CA ILE A 13 -38.43 20.79 -21.29
C ILE A 13 -37.62 20.91 -22.59
N LEU A 14 -36.31 20.67 -22.57
CA LEU A 14 -35.46 20.72 -23.76
C LEU A 14 -35.94 19.74 -24.85
N ARG A 15 -36.35 18.53 -24.43
CA ARG A 15 -36.91 17.54 -25.34
C ARG A 15 -38.28 17.93 -25.90
N ALA A 16 -39.15 18.58 -25.11
CA ALA A 16 -40.41 19.11 -25.54
C ALA A 16 -40.25 20.28 -26.54
N LEU A 17 -39.18 21.07 -26.39
CA LEU A 17 -38.76 22.13 -27.32
C LEU A 17 -38.06 21.60 -28.58
N GLY A 18 -37.94 20.27 -28.76
CA GLY A 18 -37.44 19.66 -29.99
C GLY A 18 -35.95 19.20 -29.93
N ALA A 19 -35.31 19.25 -28.78
CA ALA A 19 -33.92 18.73 -28.66
C ALA A 19 -33.88 17.22 -28.94
N THR A 20 -32.96 16.83 -29.82
CA THR A 20 -32.75 15.42 -30.19
C THR A 20 -32.06 14.64 -29.06
N ARG A 21 -32.22 13.30 -29.06
CA ARG A 21 -31.50 12.40 -28.12
C ARG A 21 -30.00 12.58 -28.19
N GLY A 22 -29.47 12.83 -29.39
CA GLY A 22 -28.04 13.07 -29.61
C GLY A 22 -27.55 14.35 -28.93
N GLN A 23 -28.29 15.43 -29.04
CA GLN A 23 -27.96 16.71 -28.41
C GLN A 23 -27.95 16.61 -26.89
N ILE A 24 -28.94 15.97 -26.27
CA ILE A 24 -28.97 15.75 -24.82
C ILE A 24 -27.76 14.89 -24.40
N ARG A 25 -27.49 13.78 -25.11
CA ARG A 25 -26.34 12.95 -24.81
C ARG A 25 -25.03 13.73 -24.90
N ASN A 26 -24.82 14.49 -25.97
CA ASN A 26 -23.59 15.25 -26.20
C ASN A 26 -23.42 16.37 -25.16
N LEU A 27 -24.52 16.99 -24.71
CA LEU A 27 -24.49 17.97 -23.61
C LEU A 27 -23.89 17.37 -22.33
N PHE A 28 -24.40 16.21 -21.90
CA PHE A 28 -23.85 15.54 -20.69
C PHE A 28 -22.43 15.01 -20.88
N LEU A 29 -22.07 14.56 -22.09
CA LEU A 29 -20.71 14.11 -22.38
C LEU A 29 -19.72 15.28 -22.40
N SER A 30 -20.10 16.44 -22.96
CA SER A 30 -19.26 17.64 -22.95
C SER A 30 -19.08 18.21 -21.54
N GLU A 31 -20.14 18.19 -20.72
CA GLU A 31 -20.05 18.56 -19.31
C GLU A 31 -19.10 17.61 -18.54
N GLY A 32 -19.22 16.30 -18.78
CA GLY A 32 -18.29 15.29 -18.23
C GLY A 32 -16.84 15.47 -18.70
N ALA A 33 -16.65 15.80 -19.98
CA ALA A 33 -15.33 16.07 -20.53
C ALA A 33 -14.69 17.33 -19.94
N ALA A 34 -15.48 18.42 -19.81
CA ALA A 34 -15.02 19.67 -19.19
C ALA A 34 -14.66 19.47 -17.71
N ALA A 35 -15.52 18.80 -16.96
CA ALA A 35 -15.24 18.46 -15.56
C ALA A 35 -14.01 17.56 -15.43
N GLY A 36 -13.86 16.57 -16.32
CA GLY A 36 -12.69 15.70 -16.40
C GLY A 36 -11.40 16.46 -16.69
N LEU A 37 -11.45 17.42 -17.63
CA LEU A 37 -10.30 18.26 -17.95
C LEU A 37 -9.87 19.14 -16.78
N LEU A 38 -10.83 19.85 -16.17
CA LEU A 38 -10.56 20.71 -15.01
C LEU A 38 -10.05 19.89 -13.82
N GLY A 39 -10.69 18.77 -13.52
CA GLY A 39 -10.27 17.86 -12.46
C GLY A 39 -8.89 17.25 -12.71
N SER A 40 -8.59 16.88 -13.95
CA SER A 40 -7.29 16.32 -14.31
C SER A 40 -6.17 17.37 -14.23
N LEU A 41 -6.43 18.61 -14.68
CA LEU A 41 -5.48 19.71 -14.54
C LEU A 41 -5.19 20.02 -13.07
N ALA A 42 -6.22 20.13 -12.24
CA ALA A 42 -6.05 20.33 -10.80
C ALA A 42 -5.32 19.16 -10.14
N GLY A 43 -5.67 17.91 -10.52
CA GLY A 43 -5.03 16.69 -10.03
C GLY A 43 -3.56 16.58 -10.41
N VAL A 44 -3.20 16.89 -11.66
CA VAL A 44 -1.81 16.92 -12.13
C VAL A 44 -1.01 18.01 -11.39
N SER A 45 -1.58 19.19 -11.22
CA SER A 45 -0.92 20.29 -10.49
C SER A 45 -0.66 19.92 -9.03
N ALA A 46 -1.66 19.38 -8.34
CA ALA A 46 -1.52 18.89 -6.97
C ALA A 46 -0.53 17.72 -6.88
N GLY A 47 -0.57 16.79 -7.84
CA GLY A 47 0.34 15.66 -7.95
C GLY A 47 1.80 16.10 -8.09
N ILE A 48 2.09 17.09 -8.92
CA ILE A 48 3.44 17.66 -9.07
C ILE A 48 3.91 18.29 -7.76
N LEU A 49 3.04 19.01 -7.05
CA LEU A 49 3.40 19.64 -5.76
C LEU A 49 3.72 18.57 -4.70
N ILE A 50 2.90 17.53 -4.61
CA ILE A 50 3.13 16.40 -3.70
C ILE A 50 4.41 15.65 -4.09
N ALA A 51 4.63 15.39 -5.39
CA ALA A 51 5.83 14.73 -5.88
C ALA A 51 7.10 15.52 -5.57
N LYS A 52 7.07 16.86 -5.71
CA LYS A 52 8.19 17.74 -5.33
C LYS A 52 8.48 17.68 -3.83
N GLY A 53 7.46 17.72 -2.99
CA GLY A 53 7.61 17.57 -1.53
C GLY A 53 8.22 16.22 -1.16
N LEU A 54 7.70 15.15 -1.75
CA LEU A 54 8.14 13.80 -1.52
C LEU A 54 9.57 13.55 -2.03
N SER A 55 9.91 14.04 -3.22
CA SER A 55 11.26 13.93 -3.79
C SER A 55 12.29 14.61 -2.91
N ARG A 56 12.02 15.80 -2.40
CA ARG A 56 12.90 16.49 -1.45
C ARG A 56 13.11 15.69 -0.16
N TYR A 57 12.04 15.11 0.36
CA TYR A 57 12.09 14.24 1.53
C TYR A 57 12.95 12.99 1.26
N VAL A 58 12.68 12.28 0.16
CA VAL A 58 13.42 11.07 -0.24
C VAL A 58 14.87 11.39 -0.60
N SER A 59 15.14 12.50 -1.31
CA SER A 59 16.52 12.91 -1.63
C SER A 59 17.32 13.24 -0.36
N GLY A 60 16.69 13.88 0.64
CA GLY A 60 17.31 14.06 1.96
C GLY A 60 17.71 12.74 2.60
N LEU A 61 16.83 11.75 2.57
CA LEU A 61 17.09 10.41 3.08
C LEU A 61 18.22 9.69 2.32
N LEU A 62 18.23 9.79 0.99
CA LEU A 62 19.27 9.16 0.17
C LEU A 62 20.65 9.79 0.39
N VAL A 63 20.71 11.11 0.60
CA VAL A 63 21.96 11.79 0.98
C VAL A 63 22.45 11.29 2.34
N ASP A 64 21.57 11.14 3.31
CA ASP A 64 21.92 10.65 4.64
C ASP A 64 22.35 9.17 4.62
N ILE A 65 21.78 8.36 3.72
CA ILE A 65 22.08 6.91 3.59
C ILE A 65 23.35 6.64 2.79
N TYR A 66 23.46 7.26 1.63
CA TYR A 66 24.49 6.90 0.65
C TYR A 66 25.66 7.88 0.63
N SER A 67 25.57 9.01 1.35
CA SER A 67 26.57 10.09 1.32
C SER A 67 26.91 10.56 -0.12
N VAL A 68 26.04 10.26 -1.07
CA VAL A 68 26.15 10.68 -2.47
C VAL A 68 25.55 12.08 -2.57
N GLY A 69 26.42 13.07 -2.69
CA GLY A 69 26.05 14.50 -2.70
C GLY A 69 25.32 14.98 -3.96
N GLU A 70 24.75 14.11 -4.77
CA GLU A 70 23.84 14.50 -5.85
C GLU A 70 22.45 14.77 -5.27
N ARG A 71 22.22 16.02 -4.91
CA ARG A 71 20.87 16.53 -4.72
C ARG A 71 20.17 16.49 -6.07
N SER A 72 19.40 15.45 -6.31
CA SER A 72 18.40 15.44 -7.39
C SER A 72 17.25 16.38 -7.02
N ASP A 73 17.50 17.69 -7.00
CA ASP A 73 16.46 18.72 -6.82
C ASP A 73 15.61 18.89 -8.09
N GLU A 74 16.01 18.32 -9.21
CA GLU A 74 15.27 18.40 -10.47
C GLU A 74 14.41 17.14 -10.67
N ILE A 75 13.11 17.29 -10.36
CA ILE A 75 12.12 16.37 -10.90
C ILE A 75 11.98 16.71 -12.38
N THR A 76 12.57 15.90 -13.25
CA THR A 76 12.28 15.95 -14.68
C THR A 76 10.83 15.48 -14.88
N VAL A 77 9.96 16.45 -15.08
CA VAL A 77 8.55 16.18 -15.40
C VAL A 77 8.51 15.79 -16.88
N GLU A 78 8.37 14.52 -17.16
CA GLU A 78 8.26 14.03 -18.53
C GLU A 78 6.90 14.43 -19.12
N PRO A 79 6.87 15.26 -20.19
CA PRO A 79 5.61 15.74 -20.78
C PRO A 79 4.69 14.62 -21.24
N GLY A 80 5.25 13.48 -21.65
CA GLY A 80 4.51 12.29 -22.03
C GLY A 80 3.67 11.71 -20.89
N LEU A 81 4.22 11.63 -19.68
CA LEU A 81 3.49 11.16 -18.49
C LEU A 81 2.33 12.10 -18.13
N LEU A 82 2.56 13.43 -18.24
CA LEU A 82 1.49 14.40 -18.00
C LEU A 82 0.35 14.28 -19.01
N ALA A 83 0.69 14.11 -20.30
CA ALA A 83 -0.28 13.89 -21.36
C ALA A 83 -1.10 12.60 -21.11
N TRP A 84 -0.45 11.52 -20.72
CA TRP A 84 -1.13 10.27 -20.34
C TRP A 84 -2.02 10.44 -19.11
N ALA A 85 -1.57 11.14 -18.08
CA ALA A 85 -2.37 11.40 -16.88
C ALA A 85 -3.64 12.21 -17.20
N LEU A 86 -3.51 13.26 -18.02
CA LEU A 86 -4.64 14.04 -18.51
C LEU A 86 -5.58 13.19 -19.38
N ALA A 87 -5.04 12.41 -20.32
CA ALA A 87 -5.82 11.55 -21.20
C ALA A 87 -6.62 10.50 -20.42
N ILE A 88 -6.01 9.86 -19.42
CA ILE A 88 -6.67 8.89 -18.54
C ILE A 88 -7.77 9.57 -17.73
N GLY A 89 -7.51 10.73 -17.12
CA GLY A 89 -8.47 11.43 -16.30
C GLY A 89 -9.70 11.90 -17.11
N VAL A 90 -9.48 12.51 -18.29
CA VAL A 90 -10.56 12.93 -19.19
C VAL A 90 -11.34 11.72 -19.72
N SER A 91 -10.64 10.66 -20.16
CA SER A 91 -11.28 9.45 -20.68
C SER A 91 -12.14 8.77 -19.62
N THR A 92 -11.64 8.68 -18.40
CA THR A 92 -12.38 8.11 -17.26
C THR A 92 -13.63 8.91 -16.96
N SER A 93 -13.55 10.24 -16.98
CA SER A 93 -14.70 11.12 -16.77
C SER A 93 -15.75 10.99 -17.87
N ILE A 94 -15.34 10.91 -19.14
CA ILE A 94 -16.24 10.68 -20.27
C ILE A 94 -16.90 9.30 -20.14
N LEU A 95 -16.16 8.25 -19.84
CA LEU A 95 -16.69 6.89 -19.64
C LEU A 95 -17.69 6.85 -18.48
N ALA A 96 -17.38 7.51 -17.37
CA ALA A 96 -18.27 7.62 -16.21
C ALA A 96 -19.57 8.37 -16.55
N SER A 97 -19.49 9.38 -17.42
CA SER A 97 -20.63 10.18 -17.87
C SER A 97 -21.45 9.48 -18.97
N PHE A 98 -20.91 8.45 -19.63
CA PHE A 98 -21.57 7.82 -20.78
C PHE A 98 -22.90 7.15 -20.44
N LEU A 99 -22.96 6.35 -19.38
CA LEU A 99 -24.18 5.67 -18.94
C LEU A 99 -25.25 6.68 -18.47
N PRO A 100 -24.93 7.68 -17.62
CA PRO A 100 -25.86 8.76 -17.28
C PRO A 100 -26.36 9.52 -18.51
N ALA A 101 -25.47 9.92 -19.41
CA ALA A 101 -25.84 10.65 -20.64
C ALA A 101 -26.78 9.83 -21.54
N ARG A 102 -26.56 8.52 -21.67
CA ARG A 102 -27.44 7.62 -22.38
C ARG A 102 -28.82 7.51 -21.71
N SER A 103 -28.84 7.47 -20.38
CA SER A 103 -30.08 7.42 -19.61
C SER A 103 -30.87 8.73 -19.74
N ALA A 104 -30.18 9.88 -19.65
CA ALA A 104 -30.77 11.21 -19.86
C ALA A 104 -31.41 11.36 -21.26
N ALA A 105 -30.69 10.89 -22.30
CA ALA A 105 -31.18 10.94 -23.68
C ALA A 105 -32.46 10.09 -23.93
N ARG A 106 -32.75 9.12 -23.07
CA ARG A 106 -33.91 8.23 -23.17
C ARG A 106 -35.11 8.67 -22.32
N VAL A 107 -34.99 9.76 -21.57
CA VAL A 107 -36.07 10.29 -20.74
C VAL A 107 -37.25 10.68 -21.66
N ASP A 108 -38.44 10.15 -21.36
CA ASP A 108 -39.68 10.50 -22.05
C ASP A 108 -40.14 11.88 -21.56
N PRO A 109 -40.39 12.87 -22.45
CA PRO A 109 -40.84 14.20 -22.07
C PRO A 109 -42.12 14.19 -21.23
N VAL A 110 -43.08 13.30 -21.57
CA VAL A 110 -44.34 13.17 -20.85
C VAL A 110 -44.15 12.67 -19.43
N GLN A 111 -43.31 11.63 -19.26
CA GLN A 111 -42.98 11.09 -17.94
C GLN A 111 -42.08 12.00 -17.11
N ALA A 112 -41.27 12.86 -17.74
CA ALA A 112 -40.43 13.83 -17.05
C ALA A 112 -41.25 14.98 -16.42
N LEU A 113 -42.40 15.29 -16.99
CA LEU A 113 -43.30 16.32 -16.52
C LEU A 113 -44.37 15.78 -15.56
N GLN A 114 -44.58 14.47 -15.47
CA GLN A 114 -45.51 13.85 -14.51
C GLN A 114 -44.86 13.70 -13.12
N LYS A 115 -45.56 14.19 -12.09
CA LYS A 115 -45.17 14.06 -10.66
C LYS A 115 -45.24 12.58 -10.22
N GLY A 116 -44.17 12.06 -9.66
CA GLY A 116 -44.24 10.89 -8.77
C GLY A 116 -43.93 9.52 -9.34
N GLY A 117 -42.86 9.35 -10.08
CA GLY A 117 -42.31 8.02 -10.42
C GLY A 117 -41.26 7.53 -9.42
N VAL A 118 -41.64 6.77 -8.39
CA VAL A 118 -40.69 6.02 -7.56
C VAL A 118 -40.00 4.99 -8.46
N GLN A 119 -38.70 5.14 -8.71
CA GLN A 119 -37.92 4.11 -9.39
C GLN A 119 -37.76 2.91 -8.47
N VAL A 120 -38.71 1.99 -8.52
CA VAL A 120 -38.53 0.65 -7.94
C VAL A 120 -37.52 -0.09 -8.81
N LEU A 121 -36.35 -0.40 -8.24
CA LEU A 121 -35.40 -1.31 -8.87
C LEU A 121 -36.12 -2.61 -9.23
N SER A 122 -36.08 -3.00 -10.51
CA SER A 122 -36.63 -4.28 -10.93
C SER A 122 -35.93 -5.42 -10.14
N ALA A 123 -36.67 -6.27 -9.48
CA ALA A 123 -36.18 -7.37 -8.65
C ALA A 123 -35.24 -8.32 -9.43
N GLY A 124 -35.35 -8.37 -10.76
CA GLY A 124 -34.53 -9.16 -11.66
C GLY A 124 -33.08 -8.64 -11.78
N GLU A 125 -32.88 -7.33 -11.86
CA GLU A 125 -31.53 -6.73 -11.99
C GLU A 125 -30.65 -7.01 -10.76
N ASN A 126 -31.25 -7.04 -9.59
CA ASN A 126 -30.57 -7.34 -8.33
C ASN A 126 -30.20 -8.84 -8.19
N ARG A 127 -30.92 -9.73 -8.86
CA ARG A 127 -30.65 -11.19 -8.83
C ARG A 127 -29.45 -11.53 -9.72
N ILE A 128 -29.41 -11.02 -10.94
CA ILE A 128 -28.29 -11.24 -11.88
C ILE A 128 -27.00 -10.68 -11.30
N ARG A 129 -27.04 -9.46 -10.74
CA ARG A 129 -25.87 -8.83 -10.12
C ARG A 129 -25.30 -9.63 -8.94
N ARG A 130 -26.15 -10.22 -8.10
CA ARG A 130 -25.74 -11.11 -7.01
C ARG A 130 -25.10 -12.40 -7.51
N TRP A 131 -25.70 -13.04 -8.52
CA TRP A 131 -25.13 -14.25 -9.11
C TRP A 131 -23.76 -13.99 -9.76
N LEU A 132 -23.61 -12.89 -10.49
CA LEU A 132 -22.32 -12.45 -11.03
C LEU A 132 -21.29 -12.20 -9.94
N ALA A 133 -21.67 -11.57 -8.85
CA ALA A 133 -20.75 -11.33 -7.74
C ALA A 133 -20.32 -12.63 -7.04
N VAL A 134 -21.26 -13.55 -6.82
CA VAL A 134 -20.95 -14.87 -6.22
C VAL A 134 -20.06 -15.69 -7.16
N SER A 135 -20.31 -15.66 -8.48
CA SER A 135 -19.43 -16.34 -9.44
C SER A 135 -18.02 -15.76 -9.45
N LEU A 136 -17.86 -14.43 -9.33
CA LEU A 136 -16.55 -13.78 -9.24
C LEU A 136 -15.82 -14.14 -7.94
N VAL A 137 -16.54 -14.26 -6.81
CA VAL A 137 -15.93 -14.76 -5.56
C VAL A 137 -15.50 -16.21 -5.72
N ALA A 138 -16.31 -17.06 -6.37
CA ALA A 138 -15.93 -18.44 -6.64
C ALA A 138 -14.70 -18.54 -7.56
N VAL A 139 -14.62 -17.68 -8.59
CA VAL A 139 -13.44 -17.55 -9.46
C VAL A 139 -12.22 -17.13 -8.65
N CYS A 140 -12.37 -16.15 -7.75
CA CYS A 140 -11.27 -15.73 -6.88
C CYS A 140 -10.74 -16.90 -6.03
N VAL A 141 -11.64 -17.61 -5.33
CA VAL A 141 -11.26 -18.77 -4.51
C VAL A 141 -10.59 -19.84 -5.37
N ALA A 142 -11.13 -20.15 -6.55
CA ALA A 142 -10.53 -21.09 -7.49
C ALA A 142 -9.13 -20.62 -7.95
N CYS A 143 -8.95 -19.32 -8.24
CA CYS A 143 -7.66 -18.78 -8.63
C CYS A 143 -6.62 -18.85 -7.49
N VAL A 144 -7.03 -18.63 -6.26
CA VAL A 144 -6.13 -18.75 -5.08
C VAL A 144 -5.74 -20.21 -4.82
N THR A 145 -6.68 -21.14 -4.96
CA THR A 145 -6.44 -22.57 -4.63
C THR A 145 -5.76 -23.35 -5.77
N LEU A 146 -6.10 -23.05 -7.02
CA LEU A 146 -5.65 -23.80 -8.21
C LEU A 146 -4.53 -23.08 -8.97
N GLY A 147 -4.41 -21.77 -8.80
CA GLY A 147 -3.57 -20.92 -9.63
C GLY A 147 -2.14 -20.79 -9.14
N ARG A 148 -1.20 -21.50 -9.81
CA ARG A 148 0.25 -21.27 -9.66
C ARG A 148 0.82 -20.26 -10.67
N SER A 149 0.06 -19.90 -11.71
CA SER A 149 0.51 -19.00 -12.77
C SER A 149 0.16 -17.54 -12.47
N ARG A 150 1.05 -16.61 -12.88
CA ARG A 150 0.85 -15.13 -12.71
C ARG A 150 -0.49 -14.62 -13.25
N PRO A 151 -0.93 -14.98 -14.50
CA PRO A 151 -2.20 -14.48 -15.02
C PRO A 151 -3.41 -14.90 -14.19
N VAL A 152 -3.42 -16.13 -13.68
CA VAL A 152 -4.51 -16.64 -12.83
C VAL A 152 -4.57 -15.92 -11.51
N PHE A 153 -3.42 -15.62 -10.90
CA PHE A 153 -3.34 -14.85 -9.68
C PHE A 153 -3.92 -13.43 -9.86
N TYR A 154 -3.50 -12.70 -10.91
CA TYR A 154 -4.04 -11.37 -11.20
C TYR A 154 -5.53 -11.39 -11.57
N ALA A 155 -5.99 -12.42 -12.27
CA ALA A 155 -7.42 -12.62 -12.54
C ALA A 155 -8.21 -12.80 -11.22
N GLY A 156 -7.67 -13.53 -10.26
CA GLY A 156 -8.22 -13.66 -8.90
C GLY A 156 -8.32 -12.30 -8.19
N PHE A 157 -7.24 -11.52 -8.21
CA PHE A 157 -7.19 -10.17 -7.62
C PHE A 157 -8.25 -9.23 -8.22
N LEU A 158 -8.32 -9.14 -9.54
CA LEU A 158 -9.34 -8.34 -10.23
C LEU A 158 -10.76 -8.82 -9.95
N SER A 159 -10.95 -10.14 -9.84
CA SER A 159 -12.25 -10.74 -9.49
C SER A 159 -12.73 -10.35 -8.10
N VAL A 160 -11.83 -10.25 -7.09
CA VAL A 160 -12.17 -9.76 -5.74
C VAL A 160 -12.64 -8.32 -5.79
N ILE A 161 -11.89 -7.47 -6.48
CA ILE A 161 -12.26 -6.04 -6.61
C ILE A 161 -13.62 -5.91 -7.30
N ALA A 162 -13.83 -6.59 -8.43
CA ALA A 162 -15.09 -6.57 -9.15
C ALA A 162 -16.26 -7.13 -8.32
N ALA A 163 -16.05 -8.24 -7.62
CA ALA A 163 -17.05 -8.82 -6.72
C ALA A 163 -17.42 -7.88 -5.58
N SER A 164 -16.42 -7.22 -4.95
CA SER A 164 -16.67 -6.27 -3.86
C SER A 164 -17.51 -5.09 -4.33
N LEU A 165 -17.22 -4.52 -5.51
CA LEU A 165 -18.01 -3.45 -6.12
C LEU A 165 -19.47 -3.86 -6.39
N LEU A 166 -19.67 -5.09 -6.88
CA LEU A 166 -21.01 -5.61 -7.16
C LEU A 166 -21.80 -5.93 -5.87
N LEU A 167 -21.10 -6.43 -4.84
CA LEU A 167 -21.71 -6.82 -3.56
C LEU A 167 -22.02 -5.63 -2.66
N THR A 168 -21.28 -4.52 -2.76
CA THR A 168 -21.37 -3.37 -1.85
C THR A 168 -22.82 -2.89 -1.71
N GLN A 169 -23.59 -2.80 -2.80
CA GLN A 169 -24.98 -2.35 -2.73
C GLN A 169 -25.88 -3.27 -1.89
N SER A 170 -25.70 -4.58 -2.03
CA SER A 170 -26.51 -5.55 -1.29
C SER A 170 -26.07 -5.69 0.16
N LEU A 171 -24.76 -5.61 0.41
CA LEU A 171 -24.18 -5.69 1.76
C LEU A 171 -24.46 -4.42 2.55
N SER A 172 -24.28 -3.24 1.96
CA SER A 172 -24.56 -1.97 2.62
C SER A 172 -26.04 -1.85 3.01
N LEU A 173 -26.97 -2.30 2.15
CA LEU A 173 -28.38 -2.33 2.47
C LEU A 173 -28.71 -3.30 3.61
N ARG A 174 -28.09 -4.49 3.63
CA ARG A 174 -28.25 -5.45 4.75
C ARG A 174 -27.71 -4.87 6.05
N MET A 175 -26.52 -4.28 5.99
CA MET A 175 -25.90 -3.64 7.17
C MET A 175 -26.73 -2.46 7.69
N ALA A 176 -27.28 -1.62 6.80
CA ALA A 176 -28.18 -0.54 7.21
C ALA A 176 -29.42 -1.08 7.95
N ARG A 177 -29.99 -2.22 7.50
CA ARG A 177 -31.09 -2.88 8.20
C ARG A 177 -30.68 -3.44 9.58
N VAL A 178 -29.49 -4.03 9.67
CA VAL A 178 -28.93 -4.53 10.96
C VAL A 178 -28.60 -3.38 11.91
N LEU A 179 -28.12 -2.25 11.38
CA LEU A 179 -27.83 -1.06 12.18
C LEU A 179 -29.11 -0.34 12.66
N ARG A 180 -30.24 -0.50 11.97
CA ARG A 180 -31.51 0.15 12.34
C ARG A 180 -31.88 0.00 13.80
N PRO A 181 -31.96 -1.21 14.39
CA PRO A 181 -32.30 -1.37 15.82
C PRO A 181 -31.26 -0.74 16.74
N VAL A 182 -29.98 -0.75 16.39
CA VAL A 182 -28.90 -0.12 17.17
C VAL A 182 -29.06 1.40 17.17
N LEU A 183 -29.28 2.00 16.02
CA LEU A 183 -29.52 3.45 15.90
C LEU A 183 -30.80 3.88 16.62
N GLN A 184 -31.86 3.07 16.56
CA GLN A 184 -33.09 3.28 17.31
C GLN A 184 -32.90 3.18 18.83
N TRP A 185 -32.04 2.26 19.30
CA TRP A 185 -31.72 2.14 20.72
C TRP A 185 -30.96 3.36 21.24
N ILE A 186 -30.03 3.93 20.44
CA ILE A 186 -29.27 5.13 20.80
C ILE A 186 -30.18 6.37 20.81
N ARG A 187 -31.01 6.54 19.78
CA ARG A 187 -31.97 7.63 19.60
C ARG A 187 -33.21 7.13 18.87
N PRO A 188 -34.33 6.93 19.55
CA PRO A 188 -35.50 6.26 18.96
C PRO A 188 -36.06 6.91 17.69
N ILE A 189 -36.13 8.24 17.67
CA ILE A 189 -36.73 8.99 16.55
C ILE A 189 -35.65 9.29 15.50
N GLU A 190 -34.56 9.96 15.88
CA GLU A 190 -33.51 10.40 14.97
C GLU A 190 -32.79 9.21 14.32
N GLY A 191 -32.54 8.14 15.12
CA GLY A 191 -31.91 6.91 14.63
C GLY A 191 -32.79 6.13 13.66
N ALA A 192 -34.09 6.07 13.90
CA ALA A 192 -35.03 5.46 12.96
C ALA A 192 -35.03 6.21 11.62
N LEU A 193 -35.15 7.55 11.66
CA LEU A 193 -35.15 8.40 10.47
C LEU A 193 -33.83 8.28 9.68
N ALA A 194 -32.70 8.25 10.35
CA ALA A 194 -31.40 8.07 9.72
C ALA A 194 -31.29 6.70 9.02
N ALA A 195 -31.70 5.63 9.68
CA ALA A 195 -31.67 4.29 9.09
C ALA A 195 -32.64 4.14 7.91
N ASP A 196 -33.84 4.67 8.03
CA ASP A 196 -34.85 4.60 6.98
C ASP A 196 -34.43 5.44 5.76
N SER A 197 -33.77 6.59 5.94
CA SER A 197 -33.13 7.36 4.87
C SER A 197 -32.14 6.54 4.06
N LEU A 198 -31.26 5.81 4.74
CA LEU A 198 -30.26 4.95 4.08
C LEU A 198 -30.90 3.78 3.32
N ILE A 199 -31.95 3.18 3.88
CA ILE A 199 -32.66 2.05 3.26
C ILE A 199 -33.42 2.48 2.02
N GLN A 200 -33.99 3.72 2.02
CA GLN A 200 -34.76 4.25 0.91
C GLN A 200 -33.90 4.73 -0.27
N ALA A 201 -32.63 5.11 -0.04
CA ALA A 201 -31.68 5.56 -1.08
C ALA A 201 -30.49 4.62 -1.29
N PRO A 202 -30.68 3.33 -1.63
CA PRO A 202 -29.62 2.31 -1.61
C PRO A 202 -28.53 2.55 -2.65
N ARG A 203 -28.83 3.14 -3.81
CA ARG A 203 -27.84 3.43 -4.86
C ARG A 203 -26.86 4.52 -4.42
N ARG A 204 -27.38 5.57 -3.81
CA ARG A 204 -26.58 6.69 -3.32
C ARG A 204 -25.69 6.27 -2.14
N MET A 205 -26.28 5.62 -1.13
CA MET A 205 -25.57 5.07 0.00
C MET A 205 -24.44 4.14 -0.45
N SER A 206 -24.73 3.21 -1.37
CA SER A 206 -23.71 2.24 -1.83
C SER A 206 -22.56 2.90 -2.59
N ALA A 207 -22.80 3.98 -3.34
CA ALA A 207 -21.72 4.69 -4.04
C ALA A 207 -20.71 5.27 -3.06
N THR A 208 -21.17 5.94 -1.99
CA THR A 208 -20.30 6.48 -0.94
C THR A 208 -19.61 5.37 -0.15
N VAL A 209 -20.36 4.35 0.25
CA VAL A 209 -19.78 3.18 0.93
C VAL A 209 -18.71 2.52 0.07
N THR A 210 -18.90 2.41 -1.25
CA THR A 210 -17.89 1.86 -2.17
C THR A 210 -16.61 2.69 -2.16
N ALA A 211 -16.72 4.02 -2.25
CA ALA A 211 -15.57 4.91 -2.22
C ALA A 211 -14.80 4.79 -0.89
N LEU A 212 -15.52 4.79 0.24
CA LEU A 212 -14.95 4.59 1.58
C LEU A 212 -14.30 3.23 1.73
N MET A 213 -14.98 2.18 1.31
CA MET A 213 -14.49 0.79 1.35
C MET A 213 -13.18 0.63 0.57
N MET A 214 -13.14 1.16 -0.67
CA MET A 214 -11.94 1.05 -1.52
C MET A 214 -10.76 1.82 -0.96
N SER A 215 -10.99 3.07 -0.54
CA SER A 215 -9.94 3.91 0.07
C SER A 215 -9.39 3.27 1.34
N LEU A 216 -10.27 2.78 2.21
CA LEU A 216 -9.87 2.15 3.46
C LEU A 216 -9.16 0.81 3.25
N ALA A 217 -9.65 0.00 2.31
CA ALA A 217 -9.01 -1.27 1.94
C ALA A 217 -7.57 -1.06 1.46
N MET A 218 -7.32 0.01 0.68
CA MET A 218 -5.98 0.37 0.23
C MET A 218 -5.08 0.79 1.39
N VAL A 219 -5.59 1.62 2.31
CA VAL A 219 -4.85 2.05 3.51
C VAL A 219 -4.47 0.85 4.38
N ILE A 220 -5.41 -0.06 4.62
CA ILE A 220 -5.16 -1.26 5.45
C ILE A 220 -4.12 -2.16 4.80
N ALA A 221 -4.22 -2.38 3.49
CA ALA A 221 -3.29 -3.24 2.77
C ALA A 221 -1.86 -2.67 2.79
N LEU A 222 -1.69 -1.36 2.60
CA LEU A 222 -0.38 -0.70 2.60
C LEU A 222 0.21 -0.60 4.01
N ASN A 223 -0.59 -0.27 5.02
CA ASN A 223 -0.13 -0.30 6.40
C ASN A 223 0.23 -1.73 6.84
N GLY A 224 -0.56 -2.73 6.43
CA GLY A 224 -0.26 -4.13 6.69
C GLY A 224 1.03 -4.59 6.03
N LEU A 225 1.26 -4.20 4.77
CA LEU A 225 2.52 -4.46 4.06
C LEU A 225 3.71 -3.80 4.78
N ALA A 226 3.54 -2.54 5.22
CA ALA A 226 4.58 -1.81 5.95
C ALA A 226 4.96 -2.52 7.26
N ILE A 227 3.97 -2.85 8.10
CA ILE A 227 4.20 -3.53 9.38
C ILE A 227 4.79 -4.93 9.16
N ALA A 228 4.25 -5.70 8.22
CA ALA A 228 4.76 -7.04 7.93
C ALA A 228 6.21 -7.01 7.41
N SER A 229 6.56 -6.02 6.59
CA SER A 229 7.94 -5.82 6.11
C SER A 229 8.87 -5.38 7.23
N TYR A 230 8.43 -4.43 8.08
CA TYR A 230 9.19 -3.97 9.25
C TYR A 230 9.52 -5.14 10.19
N ASP A 231 8.51 -5.90 10.59
CA ASP A 231 8.69 -7.06 11.45
C ASP A 231 9.64 -8.11 10.84
N SER A 232 9.51 -8.34 9.52
CA SER A 232 10.39 -9.29 8.82
C SER A 232 11.85 -8.81 8.78
N ILE A 233 12.07 -7.50 8.64
CA ILE A 233 13.41 -6.90 8.68
C ILE A 233 13.99 -6.97 10.09
N VAL A 234 13.21 -6.66 11.14
CA VAL A 234 13.63 -6.78 12.55
C VAL A 234 14.05 -8.21 12.86
N GLU A 235 13.21 -9.18 12.51
CA GLU A 235 13.50 -10.59 12.74
C GLU A 235 14.75 -11.07 11.98
N TRP A 236 14.97 -10.55 10.77
CA TRP A 236 16.17 -10.85 9.99
C TRP A 236 17.42 -10.21 10.63
N LEU A 237 17.34 -8.95 11.05
CA LEU A 237 18.43 -8.27 11.75
C LEU A 237 18.84 -9.03 13.02
N ASP A 238 17.88 -9.49 13.81
CA ASP A 238 18.13 -10.25 15.03
C ASP A 238 18.76 -11.63 14.77
N SER A 239 18.46 -12.25 13.64
CA SER A 239 19.03 -13.55 13.28
C SER A 239 20.39 -13.47 12.60
N THR A 240 20.60 -12.46 11.74
CA THR A 240 21.76 -12.38 10.82
C THR A 240 22.85 -11.45 11.34
N PHE A 241 22.48 -10.35 12.03
CA PHE A 241 23.43 -9.37 12.54
C PHE A 241 23.79 -9.67 14.01
N ASN A 242 24.57 -10.73 14.21
CA ASN A 242 25.04 -11.15 15.53
C ASN A 242 26.41 -10.64 15.97
N PRO A 243 27.30 -10.07 15.10
CA PRO A 243 28.55 -9.51 15.56
C PRO A 243 28.31 -8.37 16.57
N ASP A 244 29.20 -8.24 17.56
CA ASP A 244 29.13 -7.15 18.53
C ASP A 244 29.49 -5.80 17.92
N LEU A 245 30.49 -5.84 16.99
CA LEU A 245 30.99 -4.66 16.28
C LEU A 245 31.19 -4.94 14.79
N PHE A 246 31.08 -3.87 14.02
CA PHE A 246 31.41 -3.87 12.60
C PHE A 246 32.46 -2.79 12.33
N VAL A 247 33.48 -3.13 11.55
CA VAL A 247 34.46 -2.17 11.07
C VAL A 247 34.33 -2.02 9.57
N ASN A 248 34.01 -0.81 9.15
CA ASN A 248 33.74 -0.43 7.76
C ASN A 248 34.72 0.63 7.27
N THR A 249 34.86 0.74 5.94
CA THR A 249 35.62 1.81 5.29
C THR A 249 34.85 3.13 5.24
N ASN A 250 33.53 3.09 5.34
CA ASN A 250 32.63 4.24 5.29
C ASN A 250 31.67 4.25 6.50
N GLN A 251 31.13 5.44 6.79
CA GLN A 251 30.16 5.60 7.85
C GLN A 251 28.84 4.89 7.55
N THR A 252 28.52 4.69 6.28
CA THR A 252 27.33 3.99 5.81
C THR A 252 27.67 2.58 5.33
N LEU A 253 26.85 1.59 5.71
CA LEU A 253 27.04 0.18 5.34
C LEU A 253 26.93 -0.08 3.81
N GLY A 254 26.27 0.80 3.08
CA GLY A 254 26.03 0.67 1.64
C GLY A 254 27.15 1.23 0.75
N ALA A 255 27.97 2.13 1.26
CA ALA A 255 29.03 2.76 0.48
C ALA A 255 30.27 1.84 0.42
N ARG A 256 30.55 1.32 -0.78
CA ARG A 256 31.61 0.33 -1.06
C ARG A 256 32.75 0.93 -1.90
N SER A 257 33.08 2.20 -1.66
CA SER A 257 34.05 2.93 -2.46
C SER A 257 35.51 2.53 -2.18
N PHE A 258 35.79 2.01 -0.98
CA PHE A 258 37.11 1.60 -0.55
C PHE A 258 37.08 0.20 0.06
N HIS A 259 38.23 -0.49 0.01
CA HIS A 259 38.38 -1.83 0.55
C HIS A 259 39.55 -1.88 1.51
N PHE A 260 39.48 -2.74 2.51
CA PHE A 260 40.57 -3.00 3.43
C PHE A 260 41.51 -4.08 2.89
N PRO A 261 42.84 -3.94 3.04
CA PRO A 261 43.74 -5.08 2.96
C PRO A 261 43.41 -6.13 4.05
N ALA A 262 43.49 -7.40 3.70
CA ALA A 262 43.18 -8.49 4.64
C ALA A 262 43.99 -8.45 5.95
N VAL A 263 45.21 -7.91 5.91
CA VAL A 263 46.12 -7.78 7.08
C VAL A 263 45.49 -6.96 8.23
N ILE A 264 44.54 -6.07 7.95
CA ILE A 264 43.83 -5.33 9.01
C ILE A 264 43.02 -6.28 9.90
N GLY A 265 42.51 -7.38 9.34
CA GLY A 265 41.83 -8.41 10.14
C GLY A 265 42.74 -9.05 11.19
N GLU A 266 44.02 -9.31 10.86
CA GLU A 266 45.00 -9.83 11.79
C GLU A 266 45.37 -8.80 12.89
N GLN A 267 45.49 -7.52 12.50
CA GLN A 267 45.74 -6.43 13.44
C GLN A 267 44.56 -6.23 14.41
N LEU A 268 43.34 -6.37 13.91
CA LEU A 268 42.13 -6.31 14.75
C LEU A 268 42.05 -7.50 15.70
N ALA A 269 42.40 -8.70 15.24
CA ALA A 269 42.37 -9.91 16.07
C ALA A 269 43.39 -9.85 17.24
N GLY A 270 44.44 -9.04 17.12
CA GLY A 270 45.42 -8.80 18.18
C GLY A 270 44.98 -7.81 19.27
N ILE A 271 43.78 -7.24 19.21
CA ILE A 271 43.26 -6.29 20.21
C ILE A 271 42.61 -7.06 21.36
N ASP A 272 43.00 -6.72 22.60
CA ASP A 272 42.43 -7.34 23.80
C ASP A 272 40.89 -7.17 23.88
N GLY A 273 40.21 -8.29 24.09
CA GLY A 273 38.76 -8.35 24.18
C GLY A 273 38.08 -8.81 22.90
N ILE A 274 38.82 -8.99 21.81
CA ILE A 274 38.27 -9.54 20.55
C ILE A 274 38.48 -11.07 20.56
N ALA A 275 37.41 -11.81 20.34
CA ALA A 275 37.42 -13.27 20.25
C ALA A 275 37.57 -13.77 18.80
N THR A 276 36.87 -13.15 17.88
CA THR A 276 36.86 -13.56 16.46
C THR A 276 36.67 -12.36 15.55
N VAL A 277 37.46 -12.33 14.47
CA VAL A 277 37.32 -11.35 13.38
C VAL A 277 37.01 -12.10 12.10
N GLN A 278 35.91 -11.71 11.43
CA GLN A 278 35.50 -12.29 10.14
C GLN A 278 35.54 -11.21 9.07
N GLY A 279 36.37 -11.37 8.05
CA GLY A 279 36.38 -10.49 6.90
C GLY A 279 35.32 -10.91 5.87
N VAL A 280 34.48 -9.97 5.45
CA VAL A 280 33.44 -10.17 4.42
C VAL A 280 33.71 -9.26 3.23
N ARG A 281 33.69 -9.83 2.05
CA ARG A 281 33.79 -9.13 0.77
C ARG A 281 32.46 -9.24 0.03
N THR A 282 31.98 -8.12 -0.48
CA THR A 282 30.72 -8.04 -1.20
C THR A 282 30.93 -7.37 -2.55
N LEU A 283 30.33 -7.89 -3.60
CA LEU A 283 30.35 -7.26 -4.93
C LEU A 283 29.08 -7.58 -5.70
N ARG A 284 28.78 -6.76 -6.70
CA ARG A 284 27.70 -7.05 -7.64
C ARG A 284 28.24 -7.89 -8.80
N VAL A 285 27.54 -8.99 -9.06
CA VAL A 285 27.82 -9.90 -10.17
C VAL A 285 26.55 -10.07 -11.01
N THR A 286 26.72 -10.38 -12.28
CA THR A 286 25.57 -10.63 -13.15
C THR A 286 25.21 -12.10 -13.13
N PHE A 287 23.96 -12.40 -12.76
CA PHE A 287 23.38 -13.72 -12.85
C PHE A 287 22.16 -13.70 -13.77
N ARG A 288 22.19 -14.43 -14.88
CA ARG A 288 21.12 -14.48 -15.89
C ARG A 288 20.64 -13.08 -16.33
N GLY A 289 21.56 -12.13 -16.52
CA GLY A 289 21.26 -10.76 -16.92
C GLY A 289 20.82 -9.82 -15.79
N THR A 290 20.68 -10.31 -14.57
CA THR A 290 20.29 -9.51 -13.39
C THR A 290 21.50 -9.26 -12.49
N PRO A 291 21.74 -8.02 -12.02
CA PRO A 291 22.82 -7.73 -11.06
C PRO A 291 22.40 -8.22 -9.66
N VAL A 292 23.09 -9.24 -9.14
CA VAL A 292 22.86 -9.82 -7.81
C VAL A 292 24.03 -9.54 -6.88
N LEU A 293 23.80 -9.63 -5.57
CA LEU A 293 24.86 -9.47 -4.58
C LEU A 293 25.61 -10.77 -4.38
N LEU A 294 26.91 -10.77 -4.55
CA LEU A 294 27.81 -11.84 -4.13
C LEU A 294 28.44 -11.47 -2.79
N VAL A 295 28.27 -12.33 -1.81
CA VAL A 295 28.85 -12.21 -0.46
C VAL A 295 29.86 -13.33 -0.26
N SER A 296 31.09 -12.97 0.03
CA SER A 296 32.19 -13.91 0.29
C SER A 296 32.71 -13.74 1.72
N GLY A 297 32.78 -14.83 2.46
CA GLY A 297 33.31 -14.88 3.82
C GLY A 297 33.66 -16.30 4.25
N ASP A 298 34.24 -16.48 5.43
CA ASP A 298 34.43 -17.80 6.04
C ASP A 298 33.06 -18.35 6.50
N LEU A 299 32.40 -19.13 5.61
CA LEU A 299 31.07 -19.65 5.85
C LEU A 299 30.99 -20.59 7.05
N ARG A 300 32.07 -21.32 7.37
CA ARG A 300 32.10 -22.17 8.55
C ARG A 300 32.15 -21.36 9.84
N SER A 301 32.93 -20.28 9.85
CA SER A 301 33.00 -19.36 10.98
C SER A 301 31.67 -18.60 11.16
N ILE A 302 31.05 -18.16 10.07
CA ILE A 302 29.72 -17.52 10.08
C ILE A 302 28.67 -18.45 10.70
N ALA A 303 28.63 -19.72 10.29
CA ALA A 303 27.70 -20.71 10.82
C ALA A 303 27.78 -20.91 12.33
N ARG A 304 28.99 -20.90 12.88
CA ARG A 304 29.23 -21.09 14.33
C ARG A 304 28.73 -19.94 15.19
N HIS A 305 28.66 -18.74 14.62
CA HIS A 305 28.25 -17.52 15.36
C HIS A 305 26.80 -17.09 15.07
N THR A 306 26.13 -17.67 14.08
CA THR A 306 24.74 -17.33 13.77
C THR A 306 23.79 -17.96 14.79
N VAL A 307 22.92 -17.13 15.36
CA VAL A 307 21.86 -17.54 16.30
C VAL A 307 20.52 -17.57 15.56
N ASN A 308 19.75 -18.66 15.71
CA ASN A 308 18.43 -18.84 15.07
C ASN A 308 18.44 -18.66 13.53
N PRO A 309 19.20 -19.47 12.79
CA PRO A 309 19.27 -19.36 11.34
C PRO A 309 17.92 -19.63 10.69
N ARG A 310 17.51 -18.78 9.75
CA ARG A 310 16.25 -18.92 8.99
C ARG A 310 16.50 -19.64 7.67
N THR A 311 16.62 -20.95 7.77
CA THR A 311 16.77 -21.84 6.62
C THR A 311 15.40 -22.06 5.95
N VAL A 312 15.37 -21.90 4.63
CA VAL A 312 14.19 -22.16 3.79
C VAL A 312 14.26 -23.56 3.20
N ALA A 313 15.44 -23.96 2.72
CA ALA A 313 15.69 -25.30 2.21
C ALA A 313 17.14 -25.72 2.47
N GLY A 314 17.34 -26.99 2.77
CA GLY A 314 18.63 -27.55 3.17
C GLY A 314 18.82 -27.58 4.69
N ASP A 315 19.78 -28.41 5.15
CA ASP A 315 20.20 -28.42 6.55
C ASP A 315 21.24 -27.32 6.79
N TYR A 316 21.06 -26.52 7.86
CA TYR A 316 21.90 -25.35 8.11
C TYR A 316 23.39 -25.68 8.30
N GLN A 317 23.70 -26.73 9.04
CA GLN A 317 25.08 -27.12 9.31
C GLN A 317 25.72 -27.73 8.06
N GLU A 318 24.97 -28.56 7.36
CA GLU A 318 25.45 -29.27 6.17
C GLU A 318 25.70 -28.31 5.00
N MET A 319 24.77 -27.35 4.74
CA MET A 319 24.97 -26.38 3.66
C MET A 319 26.20 -25.49 3.90
N HIS A 320 26.46 -25.07 5.16
CA HIS A 320 27.63 -24.26 5.48
C HIS A 320 28.90 -25.09 5.43
N ARG A 321 28.85 -26.37 5.79
CA ARG A 321 29.96 -27.30 5.64
C ARG A 321 30.34 -27.49 4.17
N LEU A 322 29.35 -27.80 3.31
CA LEU A 322 29.54 -27.98 1.87
C LEU A 322 30.05 -26.71 1.19
N ALA A 323 29.40 -25.58 1.47
CA ALA A 323 29.81 -24.30 0.92
C ALA A 323 31.21 -23.88 1.41
N GLY A 324 31.54 -24.10 2.70
CA GLY A 324 32.85 -23.85 3.25
C GLY A 324 33.97 -24.82 2.76
N GLU A 325 33.60 -25.96 2.16
CA GLU A 325 34.50 -26.83 1.42
C GLU A 325 34.64 -26.43 -0.06
N GLY A 326 33.95 -25.41 -0.48
CA GLY A 326 33.93 -24.99 -1.87
C GLY A 326 33.10 -25.87 -2.81
N LYS A 327 32.22 -26.72 -2.27
CA LYS A 327 31.42 -27.69 -3.02
C LYS A 327 30.01 -27.18 -3.38
N GLY A 328 29.68 -25.93 -3.05
CA GLY A 328 28.38 -25.34 -3.37
C GLY A 328 28.29 -23.88 -2.99
N ALA A 329 27.16 -23.27 -3.36
CA ALA A 329 26.76 -21.93 -2.99
C ALA A 329 25.47 -21.97 -2.16
N ILE A 330 25.34 -21.04 -1.22
CA ILE A 330 24.08 -20.78 -0.52
C ILE A 330 23.44 -19.58 -1.20
N VAL A 331 22.13 -19.63 -1.44
CA VAL A 331 21.41 -18.54 -2.11
C VAL A 331 20.32 -17.97 -1.22
N ALA A 332 20.03 -16.69 -1.41
CA ALA A 332 18.91 -16.05 -0.75
C ALA A 332 17.55 -16.56 -1.32
N GLU A 333 16.52 -16.59 -0.48
CA GLU A 333 15.18 -17.04 -0.83
C GLU A 333 14.60 -16.27 -2.01
N ASN A 334 14.80 -14.95 -2.06
CA ASN A 334 14.34 -14.10 -3.15
C ASN A 334 15.03 -14.44 -4.49
N LEU A 335 16.34 -14.69 -4.49
CA LEU A 335 17.04 -15.15 -5.69
C LEU A 335 16.48 -16.49 -6.18
N ALA A 336 16.28 -17.43 -5.24
CA ALA A 336 15.72 -18.73 -5.56
C ALA A 336 14.33 -18.62 -6.18
N MET A 337 13.47 -17.72 -5.68
CA MET A 337 12.13 -17.49 -6.22
C MET A 337 12.14 -16.78 -7.58
N LEU A 338 12.91 -15.70 -7.71
CA LEU A 338 12.95 -14.90 -8.95
C LEU A 338 13.49 -15.71 -10.15
N HIS A 339 14.43 -16.61 -9.89
CA HIS A 339 15.10 -17.41 -10.93
C HIS A 339 14.72 -18.90 -10.92
N ASN A 340 13.72 -19.29 -10.11
CA ASN A 340 13.23 -20.68 -9.96
C ASN A 340 14.37 -21.67 -9.65
N LEU A 341 15.20 -21.34 -8.65
CA LEU A 341 16.30 -22.16 -8.18
C LEU A 341 15.84 -23.07 -7.03
N GLY A 342 16.27 -24.31 -7.05
CA GLY A 342 16.11 -25.27 -5.96
C GLY A 342 17.44 -25.89 -5.55
N LEU A 343 17.44 -26.72 -4.51
CA LEU A 343 18.63 -27.47 -4.11
C LEU A 343 19.15 -28.31 -5.30
N GLY A 344 20.47 -28.30 -5.47
CA GLY A 344 21.15 -29.00 -6.55
C GLY A 344 21.17 -28.29 -7.91
N HIS A 345 20.39 -27.19 -8.10
CA HIS A 345 20.50 -26.40 -9.32
C HIS A 345 21.83 -25.66 -9.37
N GLU A 346 22.40 -25.49 -10.57
CA GLU A 346 23.65 -24.77 -10.75
C GLU A 346 23.44 -23.24 -10.78
N VAL A 347 24.31 -22.55 -10.05
CA VAL A 347 24.52 -21.10 -10.15
C VAL A 347 25.79 -20.88 -10.93
N GLU A 348 25.69 -20.25 -12.09
CA GLU A 348 26.83 -19.88 -12.95
C GLU A 348 27.07 -18.38 -12.88
N ILE A 349 28.24 -17.96 -12.43
CA ILE A 349 28.64 -16.56 -12.28
C ILE A 349 29.91 -16.32 -13.07
N ALA A 350 29.91 -15.29 -13.90
CA ALA A 350 31.12 -14.85 -14.60
C ALA A 350 32.10 -14.23 -13.58
N ALA A 351 33.31 -14.74 -13.54
CA ALA A 351 34.39 -14.23 -12.71
C ALA A 351 35.66 -13.99 -13.54
N PRO A 352 36.57 -13.10 -13.13
CA PRO A 352 37.84 -12.86 -13.85
C PRO A 352 38.66 -14.12 -14.10
N GLY A 353 38.61 -15.09 -13.20
CA GLY A 353 39.29 -16.39 -13.32
C GLY A 353 38.53 -17.46 -14.09
N GLY A 354 37.44 -17.08 -14.80
CA GLY A 354 36.56 -17.98 -15.56
C GLY A 354 35.18 -18.14 -14.96
N ALA A 355 34.28 -18.87 -15.63
CA ALA A 355 32.93 -19.11 -15.13
C ALA A 355 32.96 -19.98 -13.85
N LEU A 356 32.44 -19.43 -12.76
CA LEU A 356 32.24 -20.15 -11.52
C LEU A 356 30.88 -20.88 -11.57
N ARG A 357 30.91 -22.20 -11.46
CA ARG A 357 29.71 -23.06 -11.43
C ARG A 357 29.66 -23.77 -10.09
N LEU A 358 28.59 -23.55 -9.34
CA LEU A 358 28.39 -24.18 -8.04
C LEU A 358 26.93 -24.66 -7.90
N PRO A 359 26.73 -25.87 -7.35
CA PRO A 359 25.38 -26.32 -7.01
C PRO A 359 24.84 -25.52 -5.81
N VAL A 360 23.56 -25.23 -5.79
CA VAL A 360 22.85 -24.67 -4.63
C VAL A 360 22.75 -25.73 -3.55
N VAL A 361 23.45 -25.54 -2.43
CA VAL A 361 23.44 -26.46 -1.30
C VAL A 361 22.52 -26.02 -0.17
N GLY A 362 22.02 -24.80 -0.22
CA GLY A 362 21.08 -24.27 0.76
C GLY A 362 20.41 -22.99 0.30
N ILE A 363 19.22 -22.73 0.86
CA ILE A 363 18.46 -21.50 0.64
C ILE A 363 18.18 -20.87 2.00
N LEU A 364 18.59 -19.61 2.16
CA LEU A 364 18.41 -18.81 3.38
C LEU A 364 17.48 -17.63 3.14
N ARG A 365 16.74 -17.23 4.17
CA ARG A 365 16.03 -15.96 4.16
C ARG A 365 17.02 -14.82 4.39
N ASP A 366 17.17 -13.96 3.39
CA ASP A 366 18.10 -12.84 3.42
C ASP A 366 17.48 -11.59 2.79
N PHE A 367 17.63 -10.44 3.43
CA PHE A 367 17.12 -9.14 3.00
C PHE A 367 18.25 -8.18 2.58
N SER A 368 19.47 -8.69 2.38
CA SER A 368 20.63 -7.86 2.04
C SER A 368 20.54 -7.20 0.67
N ASP A 369 19.84 -7.82 -0.27
CA ASP A 369 19.65 -7.28 -1.64
C ASP A 369 18.31 -7.68 -2.23
N GLN A 370 17.64 -6.71 -2.91
CA GLN A 370 16.32 -6.92 -3.51
C GLN A 370 16.33 -7.88 -4.72
N GLN A 371 17.47 -7.98 -5.43
CA GLN A 371 17.62 -8.87 -6.59
C GLN A 371 18.15 -10.24 -6.19
N GLY A 372 18.55 -10.37 -4.95
CA GLY A 372 19.03 -11.62 -4.34
C GLY A 372 20.52 -11.66 -4.08
N THR A 373 20.87 -12.59 -3.19
CA THR A 373 22.23 -12.75 -2.69
C THR A 373 22.72 -14.17 -2.95
N VAL A 374 23.98 -14.29 -3.36
CA VAL A 374 24.74 -15.55 -3.45
C VAL A 374 25.86 -15.51 -2.42
N PHE A 375 25.93 -16.52 -1.55
CA PHE A 375 26.98 -16.67 -0.55
C PHE A 375 27.94 -17.76 -1.00
N ILE A 376 29.25 -17.41 -1.04
CA ILE A 376 30.34 -18.33 -1.36
C ILE A 376 31.44 -18.25 -0.31
N ASP A 377 32.17 -19.32 -0.15
CA ASP A 377 33.31 -19.31 0.75
C ASP A 377 34.45 -18.41 0.25
N ARG A 378 35.20 -17.86 1.20
CA ARG A 378 36.32 -16.97 0.94
C ARG A 378 37.39 -17.59 0.04
N SER A 379 37.66 -18.88 0.19
CA SER A 379 38.65 -19.62 -0.60
C SER A 379 38.31 -19.66 -2.09
N ILE A 380 37.00 -19.82 -2.41
CA ILE A 380 36.49 -19.76 -3.79
C ILE A 380 36.68 -18.36 -4.36
N TYR A 381 36.32 -17.35 -3.59
CA TYR A 381 36.46 -15.97 -4.03
C TYR A 381 37.92 -15.63 -4.38
N LEU A 382 38.85 -15.95 -3.48
CA LEU A 382 40.28 -15.73 -3.72
C LEU A 382 40.78 -16.43 -5.00
N LYS A 383 40.31 -17.65 -5.24
CA LYS A 383 40.69 -18.44 -6.42
C LYS A 383 40.22 -17.82 -7.74
N TYR A 384 38.99 -17.31 -7.79
CA TYR A 384 38.37 -16.85 -9.03
C TYR A 384 38.48 -15.34 -9.28
N TRP A 385 38.60 -14.52 -8.22
CA TRP A 385 38.76 -13.05 -8.35
C TRP A 385 40.17 -12.57 -8.08
N ASN A 386 41.02 -13.38 -7.48
CA ASN A 386 42.41 -13.02 -7.09
C ASN A 386 42.48 -11.70 -6.30
N ASP A 387 41.46 -11.43 -5.48
CA ASP A 387 41.25 -10.21 -4.70
C ASP A 387 41.24 -10.56 -3.20
N SER A 388 42.27 -10.15 -2.46
CA SER A 388 42.38 -10.39 -1.03
C SER A 388 41.71 -9.31 -0.18
N THR A 389 41.14 -8.26 -0.78
CA THR A 389 40.52 -7.16 -0.05
C THR A 389 39.22 -7.57 0.66
N VAL A 390 38.82 -6.77 1.65
CA VAL A 390 37.67 -6.98 2.51
C VAL A 390 36.90 -5.66 2.60
N ASP A 391 35.56 -5.70 2.63
CA ASP A 391 34.73 -4.52 2.79
C ASP A 391 34.38 -4.25 4.25
N ILE A 392 34.08 -5.32 4.99
CA ILE A 392 33.54 -5.26 6.34
C ILE A 392 34.26 -6.33 7.19
N PHE A 393 34.73 -5.95 8.38
CA PHE A 393 35.07 -6.88 9.41
C PHE A 393 33.94 -7.00 10.43
N ARG A 394 33.49 -8.23 10.66
CA ARG A 394 32.51 -8.61 11.68
C ARG A 394 33.31 -9.08 12.90
N ILE A 395 33.10 -8.42 14.03
CA ILE A 395 33.89 -8.65 15.25
C ILE A 395 32.99 -9.24 16.32
N TYR A 396 33.44 -10.34 16.91
CA TYR A 396 32.83 -10.98 18.06
C TYR A 396 33.74 -10.82 19.27
N LEU A 397 33.16 -10.43 20.40
CA LEU A 397 33.89 -10.13 21.61
C LEU A 397 34.04 -11.35 22.53
N SER A 398 35.06 -11.33 23.38
CA SER A 398 35.20 -12.27 24.47
C SER A 398 34.12 -12.03 25.53
N LYS A 399 33.63 -13.10 26.17
CA LYS A 399 32.57 -13.00 27.18
C LYS A 399 32.95 -12.01 28.29
N GLY A 400 32.05 -11.10 28.58
CA GLY A 400 32.21 -10.08 29.64
C GLY A 400 32.93 -8.80 29.20
N THR A 401 33.29 -8.66 27.91
CA THR A 401 33.93 -7.46 27.40
C THR A 401 32.91 -6.48 26.88
N SER A 402 33.01 -5.19 27.26
CA SER A 402 32.12 -4.13 26.76
C SER A 402 32.48 -3.75 25.32
N ALA A 403 31.46 -3.68 24.46
CA ALA A 403 31.63 -3.32 23.06
C ALA A 403 32.13 -1.87 22.88
N GLU A 404 31.70 -0.94 23.74
CA GLU A 404 32.17 0.45 23.72
C GLU A 404 33.66 0.57 24.06
N VAL A 405 34.14 -0.24 24.99
CA VAL A 405 35.56 -0.27 25.36
C VAL A 405 36.41 -0.75 24.19
N VAL A 406 35.99 -1.83 23.52
CA VAL A 406 36.71 -2.36 22.36
C VAL A 406 36.62 -1.41 21.17
N LYS A 407 35.44 -0.79 20.92
CA LYS A 407 35.27 0.26 19.91
C LYS A 407 36.34 1.36 20.10
N ARG A 408 36.52 1.85 21.32
CA ARG A 408 37.51 2.88 21.63
C ARG A 408 38.93 2.39 21.39
N ARG A 409 39.28 1.16 21.85
CA ARG A 409 40.59 0.56 21.60
C ARG A 409 40.93 0.45 20.12
N ILE A 410 39.96 0.04 19.30
CA ILE A 410 40.15 -0.01 17.84
C ILE A 410 40.39 1.39 17.29
N GLN A 411 39.59 2.38 17.71
CA GLN A 411 39.74 3.76 17.25
C GLN A 411 41.10 4.35 17.65
N GLU A 412 41.58 4.13 18.88
CA GLU A 412 42.87 4.57 19.37
C GLU A 412 44.01 3.87 18.63
N ARG A 413 43.92 2.57 18.40
CA ARG A 413 44.97 1.78 17.72
C ARG A 413 45.21 2.23 16.28
N PHE A 414 44.16 2.62 15.58
CA PHE A 414 44.22 3.05 14.19
C PHE A 414 44.15 4.59 14.02
N ALA A 415 44.13 5.35 15.13
CA ALA A 415 44.14 6.80 15.10
C ALA A 415 45.41 7.32 14.39
N GLY A 416 45.21 8.07 13.31
CA GLY A 416 46.32 8.63 12.52
C GLY A 416 46.85 7.75 11.39
N GLU A 417 46.55 6.46 11.36
CA GLU A 417 46.97 5.57 10.26
C GLU A 417 45.89 5.50 9.16
N ARG A 418 44.64 5.30 9.57
CA ARG A 418 43.48 5.14 8.63
C ARG A 418 42.18 5.56 9.28
N ARG A 419 41.25 6.08 8.48
CA ARG A 419 39.85 6.29 8.91
C ARG A 419 39.13 4.93 8.90
N LEU A 420 38.90 4.38 10.09
CA LEU A 420 38.04 3.22 10.30
C LEU A 420 36.73 3.69 10.94
N PHE A 421 35.60 3.23 10.40
CA PHE A 421 34.29 3.44 11.00
C PHE A 421 33.92 2.19 11.80
N VAL A 422 33.94 2.33 13.13
CA VAL A 422 33.59 1.24 14.05
C VAL A 422 32.16 1.48 14.54
N LEU A 423 31.27 0.58 14.18
CA LEU A 423 29.86 0.65 14.50
C LEU A 423 29.46 -0.48 15.46
N LEU A 424 28.70 -0.14 16.49
CA LEU A 424 28.05 -1.11 17.36
C LEU A 424 26.90 -1.81 16.61
N ASN A 425 26.60 -3.04 16.96
CA ASN A 425 25.44 -3.76 16.43
C ASN A 425 24.13 -2.97 16.63
N THR A 426 23.96 -2.38 17.81
CA THR A 426 22.80 -1.53 18.12
C THR A 426 22.71 -0.30 17.23
N GLU A 427 23.84 0.37 16.94
CA GLU A 427 23.88 1.53 16.05
C GLU A 427 23.44 1.17 14.64
N ILE A 428 23.84 -0.01 14.12
CA ILE A 428 23.44 -0.49 12.81
C ILE A 428 21.97 -0.87 12.79
N LYS A 429 21.50 -1.60 13.78
CA LYS A 429 20.09 -1.96 13.89
C LYS A 429 19.21 -0.72 13.93
N ASP A 430 19.54 0.24 14.80
CA ASP A 430 18.82 1.50 14.91
C ASP A 430 18.83 2.30 13.58
N TYR A 431 19.95 2.26 12.87
CA TYR A 431 20.06 2.91 11.57
C TYR A 431 19.13 2.26 10.53
N VAL A 432 19.18 0.93 10.39
CA VAL A 432 18.31 0.20 9.44
C VAL A 432 16.83 0.37 9.79
N LEU A 433 16.48 0.34 11.09
CA LEU A 433 15.10 0.55 11.53
C LEU A 433 14.61 1.96 11.24
N ARG A 434 15.42 2.99 11.50
CA ARG A 434 15.07 4.37 11.12
C ARG A 434 14.83 4.53 9.62
N LEU A 435 15.68 3.92 8.79
CA LEU A 435 15.47 3.93 7.35
C LEU A 435 14.15 3.27 6.95
N THR A 436 13.87 2.13 7.56
CA THR A 436 12.63 1.39 7.31
C THR A 436 11.40 2.21 7.71
N ASP A 437 11.43 2.87 8.87
CA ASP A 437 10.37 3.77 9.33
C ASP A 437 10.15 4.93 8.35
N GLN A 438 11.23 5.49 7.83
CA GLN A 438 11.15 6.60 6.87
C GLN A 438 10.53 6.17 5.54
N TRP A 439 10.86 4.98 5.03
CA TRP A 439 10.23 4.42 3.85
C TRP A 439 8.72 4.23 4.04
N PHE A 440 8.32 3.78 5.23
CA PHE A 440 6.91 3.56 5.53
C PHE A 440 6.14 4.84 5.94
N ALA A 441 6.83 5.95 6.21
CA ALA A 441 6.17 7.24 6.45
C ALA A 441 5.28 7.69 5.27
N MET A 442 5.56 7.22 4.05
CA MET A 442 4.69 7.42 2.88
C MET A 442 3.26 6.87 3.07
N THR A 443 3.07 5.84 3.90
CA THR A 443 1.73 5.30 4.18
C THR A 443 0.85 6.30 4.91
N HIS A 444 1.44 7.25 5.66
CA HIS A 444 0.71 8.33 6.31
C HIS A 444 0.10 9.31 5.31
N VAL A 445 0.82 9.61 4.21
CA VAL A 445 0.29 10.45 3.13
C VAL A 445 -0.93 9.79 2.48
N GLN A 446 -0.85 8.49 2.23
CA GLN A 446 -1.98 7.74 1.66
C GLN A 446 -3.17 7.68 2.62
N THR A 447 -2.92 7.54 3.92
CA THR A 447 -3.97 7.61 4.95
C THR A 447 -4.65 8.97 4.94
N ALA A 448 -3.89 10.07 4.85
CA ALA A 448 -4.43 11.42 4.75
C ALA A 448 -5.30 11.60 3.48
N VAL A 449 -4.84 11.10 2.33
CA VAL A 449 -5.61 11.12 1.08
C VAL A 449 -6.90 10.31 1.22
N ALA A 450 -6.86 9.13 1.83
CA ALA A 450 -8.05 8.31 2.05
C ALA A 450 -9.08 9.01 2.96
N VAL A 451 -8.62 9.67 4.03
CA VAL A 451 -9.48 10.49 4.91
C VAL A 451 -10.10 11.65 4.13
N LEU A 452 -9.33 12.34 3.30
CA LEU A 452 -9.84 13.42 2.44
C LEU A 452 -10.93 12.92 1.49
N VAL A 453 -10.69 11.80 0.80
CA VAL A 453 -11.68 11.17 -0.08
C VAL A 453 -12.94 10.78 0.69
N ALA A 454 -12.77 10.27 1.93
CA ALA A 454 -13.89 9.96 2.81
C ALA A 454 -14.74 11.19 3.13
N ILE A 455 -14.11 12.29 3.55
CA ILE A 455 -14.78 13.56 3.87
C ILE A 455 -15.54 14.06 2.64
N LEU A 456 -14.90 14.16 1.48
CA LEU A 456 -15.51 14.65 0.25
C LEU A 456 -16.68 13.76 -0.20
N GLY A 457 -16.53 12.43 -0.11
CA GLY A 457 -17.59 11.49 -0.45
C GLY A 457 -18.81 11.63 0.45
N ILE A 458 -18.61 11.79 1.76
CA ILE A 458 -19.70 11.96 2.73
C ILE A 458 -20.37 13.32 2.55
N VAL A 459 -19.61 14.41 2.42
CA VAL A 459 -20.15 15.77 2.17
C VAL A 459 -21.02 15.76 0.93
N ASN A 460 -20.52 15.23 -0.18
CA ASN A 460 -21.28 15.15 -1.43
C ASN A 460 -22.57 14.34 -1.27
N THR A 461 -22.51 13.18 -0.64
CA THR A 461 -23.68 12.32 -0.43
C THR A 461 -24.71 12.96 0.46
N LEU A 462 -24.31 13.60 1.56
CA LEU A 462 -25.21 14.28 2.47
C LEU A 462 -25.84 15.51 1.83
N THR A 463 -25.07 16.31 1.10
CA THR A 463 -25.60 17.49 0.39
C THR A 463 -26.69 17.10 -0.57
N VAL A 464 -26.48 16.08 -1.39
CA VAL A 464 -27.50 15.55 -2.29
C VAL A 464 -28.69 14.94 -1.52
N SER A 465 -28.39 14.19 -0.41
CA SER A 465 -29.45 13.61 0.44
C SER A 465 -30.39 14.68 0.99
N ILE A 466 -29.85 15.78 1.44
CA ILE A 466 -30.60 16.91 2.01
C ILE A 466 -31.40 17.62 0.91
N SER A 467 -30.79 17.84 -0.26
CA SER A 467 -31.44 18.46 -1.40
C SER A 467 -32.67 17.64 -1.85
N ASP A 468 -32.50 16.33 -2.04
CA ASP A 468 -33.59 15.42 -2.44
C ASP A 468 -34.75 15.37 -1.44
N ARG A 469 -34.46 15.57 -0.14
CA ARG A 469 -35.44 15.49 0.96
C ARG A 469 -35.80 16.84 1.56
N ARG A 470 -35.47 17.93 0.87
CA ARG A 470 -35.66 19.30 1.39
C ARG A 470 -37.15 19.55 1.81
N ARG A 471 -38.09 19.05 1.02
CA ARG A 471 -39.54 19.14 1.32
C ARG A 471 -39.93 18.31 2.55
N GLU A 472 -39.43 17.06 2.66
CA GLU A 472 -39.70 16.20 3.84
C GLU A 472 -39.17 16.84 5.13
N ILE A 473 -37.94 17.39 5.07
CA ILE A 473 -37.32 18.10 6.20
C ILE A 473 -38.14 19.36 6.55
N GLY A 474 -38.65 20.08 5.54
CA GLY A 474 -39.54 21.24 5.71
C GLY A 474 -40.85 20.86 6.40
N VAL A 475 -41.49 19.77 5.96
CA VAL A 475 -42.75 19.26 6.58
C VAL A 475 -42.48 18.81 8.02
N LEU A 476 -41.39 18.06 8.31
CA LEU A 476 -41.05 17.66 9.66
C LEU A 476 -40.89 18.88 10.59
N ARG A 477 -40.24 19.94 10.12
CA ARG A 477 -40.06 21.18 10.87
C ARG A 477 -41.39 21.94 11.06
N ALA A 478 -42.25 21.94 10.05
CA ALA A 478 -43.58 22.54 10.13
C ALA A 478 -44.49 21.85 11.16
N VAL A 479 -44.36 20.53 11.32
CA VAL A 479 -45.07 19.73 12.33
C VAL A 479 -44.39 19.81 13.73
N GLY A 480 -43.30 20.58 13.89
CA GLY A 480 -42.68 20.88 15.17
C GLY A 480 -41.36 20.16 15.47
N ALA A 481 -40.73 19.53 14.50
CA ALA A 481 -39.40 18.93 14.72
C ALA A 481 -38.37 20.03 15.03
N LEU A 482 -37.57 19.81 16.09
CA LEU A 482 -36.54 20.74 16.49
C LEU A 482 -35.35 20.70 15.50
N SER A 483 -34.73 21.86 15.27
CA SER A 483 -33.52 21.97 14.46
C SER A 483 -32.39 21.02 14.93
N ALA A 484 -32.28 20.79 16.23
CA ALA A 484 -31.34 19.85 16.81
C ALA A 484 -31.60 18.38 16.42
N GLN A 485 -32.90 18.00 16.28
CA GLN A 485 -33.27 16.64 15.86
C GLN A 485 -32.91 16.42 14.39
N VAL A 486 -33.14 17.39 13.51
CA VAL A 486 -32.73 17.32 12.09
C VAL A 486 -31.24 17.18 11.97
N ARG A 487 -30.42 18.00 12.68
CA ARG A 487 -28.97 17.87 12.67
C ARG A 487 -28.50 16.50 13.14
N ARG A 488 -29.04 16.00 14.25
CA ARG A 488 -28.68 14.68 14.79
C ARG A 488 -29.02 13.54 13.82
N THR A 489 -30.14 13.61 13.13
CA THR A 489 -30.50 12.63 12.10
C THR A 489 -29.44 12.59 10.99
N ILE A 490 -28.98 13.75 10.49
CA ILE A 490 -27.95 13.84 9.45
C ILE A 490 -26.59 13.32 9.97
N TRP A 491 -26.19 13.65 11.20
CA TRP A 491 -24.97 13.13 11.80
C TRP A 491 -25.01 11.61 11.97
N MET A 492 -26.15 11.05 12.40
CA MET A 492 -26.33 9.61 12.52
C MET A 492 -26.31 8.91 11.16
N GLU A 493 -26.86 9.53 10.12
CA GLU A 493 -26.79 9.04 8.74
C GLU A 493 -25.32 8.97 8.27
N ALA A 494 -24.53 10.02 8.48
CA ALA A 494 -23.10 10.07 8.15
C ALA A 494 -22.29 9.01 8.88
N LEU A 495 -22.49 8.90 10.20
CA LEU A 495 -21.80 7.91 11.03
C LEU A 495 -22.14 6.47 10.63
N ALA A 496 -23.41 6.21 10.27
CA ALA A 496 -23.84 4.91 9.81
C ALA A 496 -23.20 4.54 8.45
N VAL A 497 -23.13 5.48 7.49
CA VAL A 497 -22.44 5.28 6.21
C VAL A 497 -20.94 5.00 6.43
N ALA A 498 -20.30 5.79 7.30
CA ALA A 498 -18.89 5.62 7.63
C ALA A 498 -18.61 4.27 8.31
N PHE A 499 -19.48 3.87 9.23
CA PHE A 499 -19.36 2.57 9.90
C PHE A 499 -19.51 1.40 8.92
N ILE A 500 -20.50 1.46 8.01
CA ILE A 500 -20.66 0.44 6.98
C ILE A 500 -19.44 0.39 6.06
N GLY A 501 -18.94 1.55 5.63
CA GLY A 501 -17.73 1.67 4.82
C GLY A 501 -16.50 1.12 5.53
N LEU A 502 -16.38 1.39 6.83
CA LEU A 502 -15.29 0.89 7.69
C LEU A 502 -15.29 -0.64 7.77
N VAL A 503 -16.42 -1.25 8.10
CA VAL A 503 -16.51 -2.72 8.21
C VAL A 503 -16.20 -3.40 6.88
N LEU A 504 -16.80 -2.93 5.79
CA LEU A 504 -16.55 -3.49 4.46
C LEU A 504 -15.12 -3.21 3.98
N GLY A 505 -14.56 -2.05 4.32
CA GLY A 505 -13.17 -1.68 4.03
C GLY A 505 -12.16 -2.53 4.79
N LEU A 506 -12.41 -2.83 6.06
CA LEU A 506 -11.57 -3.75 6.84
C LEU A 506 -11.54 -5.15 6.23
N LEU A 507 -12.71 -5.68 5.86
CA LEU A 507 -12.80 -7.00 5.23
C LEU A 507 -12.09 -7.06 3.88
N LEU A 508 -12.34 -6.09 3.01
CA LEU A 508 -11.66 -6.02 1.72
C LEU A 508 -10.16 -5.74 1.87
N GLY A 509 -9.77 -4.91 2.85
CA GLY A 509 -8.37 -4.59 3.15
C GLY A 509 -7.57 -5.80 3.61
N ALA A 510 -8.16 -6.69 4.41
CA ALA A 510 -7.52 -7.94 4.80
C ALA A 510 -7.23 -8.84 3.59
N VAL A 511 -8.17 -8.96 2.65
CA VAL A 511 -7.98 -9.73 1.42
C VAL A 511 -6.98 -9.04 0.49
N ASN A 512 -7.06 -7.71 0.35
CA ASN A 512 -6.14 -6.93 -0.47
C ASN A 512 -4.69 -7.03 0.04
N LEU A 513 -4.49 -7.02 1.36
CA LEU A 513 -3.19 -7.22 1.98
C LEU A 513 -2.57 -8.57 1.57
N TYR A 514 -3.34 -9.66 1.58
CA TYR A 514 -2.87 -10.97 1.12
C TYR A 514 -2.34 -10.90 -0.31
N TYR A 515 -3.10 -10.30 -1.22
CA TYR A 515 -2.68 -10.16 -2.62
C TYR A 515 -1.46 -9.26 -2.78
N GLN A 516 -1.37 -8.17 -2.02
CA GLN A 516 -0.21 -7.27 -2.09
C GLN A 516 1.08 -7.91 -1.59
N LEU A 517 1.03 -8.68 -0.50
CA LEU A 517 2.19 -9.43 -0.02
C LEU A 517 2.66 -10.46 -1.06
N ASP A 518 1.72 -11.16 -1.71
CA ASP A 518 2.07 -12.15 -2.73
C ASP A 518 2.62 -11.49 -4.03
N ILE A 519 2.13 -10.28 -4.40
CA ILE A 519 2.70 -9.47 -5.50
C ILE A 519 4.15 -9.07 -5.19
N VAL A 520 4.42 -8.58 -3.98
CA VAL A 520 5.78 -8.21 -3.56
C VAL A 520 6.70 -9.42 -3.64
N GLN A 521 6.24 -10.57 -3.16
CA GLN A 521 6.98 -11.81 -3.18
C GLN A 521 7.28 -12.32 -4.60
N ARG A 522 6.29 -12.34 -5.49
CA ARG A 522 6.43 -12.97 -6.82
C ARG A 522 7.03 -12.08 -7.88
N ASP A 523 6.70 -10.78 -7.86
CA ASP A 523 6.92 -9.90 -9.02
C ASP A 523 7.83 -8.71 -8.72
N ILE A 524 8.01 -8.31 -7.45
CA ILE A 524 8.78 -7.12 -7.10
C ILE A 524 10.17 -7.47 -6.57
N SER A 525 10.23 -8.23 -5.48
CA SER A 525 11.50 -8.44 -4.78
C SER A 525 11.83 -9.90 -4.45
N GLY A 526 10.89 -10.82 -4.65
CA GLY A 526 11.05 -12.20 -4.21
C GLY A 526 11.09 -12.39 -2.68
N LEU A 527 10.91 -11.30 -1.92
CA LEU A 527 10.98 -11.34 -0.45
C LEU A 527 9.69 -11.94 0.12
N VAL A 528 9.83 -13.01 0.89
CA VAL A 528 8.72 -13.66 1.58
C VAL A 528 8.44 -12.93 2.88
N VAL A 529 7.35 -12.18 2.89
CA VAL A 529 6.87 -11.43 4.05
C VAL A 529 5.67 -12.15 4.65
N ALA A 530 5.71 -12.43 5.95
CA ALA A 530 4.63 -13.12 6.64
C ALA A 530 3.37 -12.25 6.71
N TYR A 531 2.19 -12.85 6.43
CA TYR A 531 0.92 -12.14 6.57
C TYR A 531 0.69 -11.75 8.03
N ARG A 532 0.64 -10.45 8.28
CA ARG A 532 0.29 -9.87 9.59
C ARG A 532 -0.75 -8.78 9.40
N PHE A 533 -1.96 -9.02 9.92
CA PHE A 533 -3.02 -8.02 9.86
C PHE A 533 -2.70 -6.84 10.80
N PRO A 534 -2.80 -5.58 10.34
CA PRO A 534 -2.43 -4.39 11.11
C PRO A 534 -3.52 -4.01 12.14
N PHE A 535 -3.73 -4.81 13.20
CA PHE A 535 -4.80 -4.59 14.18
C PHE A 535 -4.75 -3.20 14.83
N MET A 536 -3.59 -2.75 15.29
CA MET A 536 -3.45 -1.45 15.96
C MET A 536 -3.72 -0.29 15.00
N ALA A 537 -3.16 -0.35 13.78
CA ALA A 537 -3.42 0.67 12.76
C ALA A 537 -4.92 0.68 12.37
N SER A 538 -5.53 -0.50 12.22
CA SER A 538 -6.96 -0.63 11.93
C SER A 538 -7.84 -0.07 13.06
N LEU A 539 -7.44 -0.28 14.31
CA LEU A 539 -8.15 0.27 15.48
C LEU A 539 -8.10 1.80 15.50
N TRP A 540 -6.94 2.39 15.18
CA TRP A 540 -6.80 3.85 15.07
C TRP A 540 -7.58 4.46 13.90
N LEU A 541 -7.80 3.71 12.82
CA LEU A 541 -8.63 4.17 11.71
C LEU A 541 -10.10 4.32 12.09
N VAL A 542 -10.60 3.59 13.09
CA VAL A 542 -12.00 3.68 13.54
C VAL A 542 -12.35 5.11 14.01
N PRO A 543 -11.70 5.69 15.03
CA PRO A 543 -12.01 7.04 15.48
C PRO A 543 -11.68 8.10 14.40
N VAL A 544 -10.66 7.91 13.59
CA VAL A 544 -10.31 8.82 12.51
C VAL A 544 -11.42 8.87 11.46
N MET A 545 -11.92 7.72 11.01
CA MET A 545 -12.99 7.63 10.01
C MET A 545 -14.33 8.12 10.54
N LEU A 546 -14.71 7.75 11.76
CA LEU A 546 -15.95 8.22 12.36
C LEU A 546 -15.89 9.72 12.68
N GLY A 547 -14.75 10.20 13.16
CA GLY A 547 -14.51 11.63 13.41
C GLY A 547 -14.56 12.45 12.10
N SER A 548 -13.91 11.97 11.04
CA SER A 548 -13.97 12.63 9.72
C SER A 548 -15.39 12.66 9.13
N ALA A 549 -16.15 11.58 9.32
CA ALA A 549 -17.55 11.52 8.91
C ALA A 549 -18.43 12.51 9.68
N PHE A 550 -18.20 12.61 10.99
CA PHE A 550 -18.90 13.59 11.82
C PHE A 550 -18.58 15.02 11.38
N LEU A 551 -17.29 15.36 11.18
CA LEU A 551 -16.85 16.66 10.69
C LEU A 551 -17.43 16.97 9.30
N ALA A 552 -17.44 16.00 8.39
CA ALA A 552 -18.04 16.12 7.07
C ALA A 552 -19.54 16.41 7.12
N ALA A 553 -20.24 15.94 8.14
CA ALA A 553 -21.68 16.13 8.31
C ALA A 553 -22.06 17.47 8.95
N LEU A 554 -21.10 18.20 9.55
CA LEU A 554 -21.41 19.46 10.25
C LEU A 554 -21.97 20.53 9.30
N TRP A 555 -21.28 20.77 8.20
CA TRP A 555 -21.71 21.80 7.24
C TRP A 555 -23.03 21.47 6.53
N PRO A 556 -23.25 20.26 5.96
CA PRO A 556 -24.52 19.89 5.38
C PRO A 556 -25.66 19.89 6.40
N GLY A 557 -25.39 19.44 7.63
CA GLY A 557 -26.38 19.45 8.72
C GLY A 557 -26.85 20.86 9.11
N GLU A 558 -25.92 21.82 9.14
CA GLU A 558 -26.25 23.21 9.40
C GLU A 558 -26.99 23.85 8.21
N ALA A 559 -26.58 23.55 6.99
CA ALA A 559 -27.27 24.03 5.77
C ALA A 559 -28.73 23.55 5.69
N ALA A 560 -28.98 22.28 6.10
CA ALA A 560 -30.36 21.75 6.15
C ALA A 560 -31.26 22.48 7.13
N VAL A 561 -30.70 22.97 8.24
CA VAL A 561 -31.48 23.70 9.27
C VAL A 561 -31.67 25.16 8.89
N ARG A 562 -30.73 25.79 8.21
CA ARG A 562 -30.82 27.20 7.80
C ARG A 562 -31.72 27.44 6.59
N SER A 563 -32.06 26.40 5.81
CA SER A 563 -32.97 26.54 4.68
C SER A 563 -34.33 27.06 5.17
N GLY A 564 -34.85 28.11 4.51
CA GLY A 564 -36.12 28.77 4.87
C GLY A 564 -37.30 27.78 4.79
N LEU A 565 -38.18 27.80 5.79
CA LEU A 565 -39.34 26.91 5.85
C LEU A 565 -40.28 27.15 4.65
N VAL A 566 -40.47 28.41 4.25
CA VAL A 566 -41.28 28.80 3.11
C VAL A 566 -40.69 28.29 1.79
N GLU A 567 -39.37 28.51 1.57
CA GLU A 567 -38.68 28.00 0.39
C GLU A 567 -38.70 26.46 0.31
N ALA A 568 -38.67 25.76 1.45
CA ALA A 568 -38.71 24.30 1.48
C ALA A 568 -40.07 23.72 1.15
N LEU A 569 -41.15 24.47 1.43
CA LEU A 569 -42.53 24.09 1.13
C LEU A 569 -42.95 24.53 -0.29
N GLU A 570 -42.41 25.65 -0.81
CA GLU A 570 -42.65 26.15 -2.17
C GLU A 570 -41.81 25.45 -3.25
N TYR A 571 -40.81 24.65 -2.84
CA TYR A 571 -39.96 23.91 -3.77
C TYR A 571 -40.77 22.78 -4.44
N GLU A 572 -41.27 23.06 -5.65
CA GLU A 572 -41.98 22.14 -6.55
C GLU A 572 -41.01 21.30 -7.40
#